data_c53d8e49ba6e8bd9e30c6a589e684e6b
#
_entry.id   c53d8e49ba6e8bd9e30c6a589e684e6b
#
_cell.length_a   1.000
_cell.length_b   1.000
_cell.length_c   1.000
_cell.angle_alpha   90.00
_cell.angle_beta   90.00
_cell.angle_gamma   90.00
#
_symmetry.space_group_name_H-M   'P 1'
#
loop_
_entity.id
_entity.type
_entity.pdbx_description
1 polymer ?
#
loop_
_entity_poly.entity_id
_entity_poly.type
_entity_poly.pdbx_seq_one_letter_code
_entity_poly.pdbx_strand_id
1 'polypeptide(L)'
;MSEYVPYSAELGQKICERIANGESLRKICSEPGMPARMSVFRWIRANGDFAEEYAVARQMQGDYMDDLILETAYECTQSNAKASSVKISAFQWRAMKLRPREYGERKAVELSGPDRAPLTSVNLNTTNPVEASRVYQELIAGK
;
A
#
# COMPACT_ATOMS: atom_id res chain seq x y z
N MET A 1 25.20 -20.11 -8.93
CA MET A 1 24.85 -20.25 -7.51
C MET A 1 24.94 -18.86 -6.88
N SER A 2 23.89 -18.35 -6.30
CA SER A 2 23.98 -17.08 -5.59
C SER A 2 24.72 -17.33 -4.27
N GLU A 3 25.85 -16.67 -4.11
CA GLU A 3 26.67 -16.70 -2.91
C GLU A 3 25.81 -16.27 -1.70
N TYR A 4 25.92 -17.00 -0.58
CA TYR A 4 25.18 -16.64 0.61
C TYR A 4 25.78 -15.36 1.20
N VAL A 5 25.00 -14.27 1.15
CA VAL A 5 25.35 -12.99 1.76
C VAL A 5 24.66 -12.91 3.13
N PRO A 6 25.42 -12.85 4.24
CA PRO A 6 24.85 -12.66 5.57
C PRO A 6 24.28 -11.24 5.73
N TYR A 7 23.36 -11.06 6.69
CA TYR A 7 22.85 -9.74 7.05
C TYR A 7 23.96 -8.90 7.71
N SER A 8 24.05 -7.64 7.28
CA SER A 8 24.74 -6.58 8.01
C SER A 8 23.87 -5.32 7.99
N ALA A 9 23.98 -4.49 9.04
CA ALA A 9 23.23 -3.23 9.13
C ALA A 9 23.56 -2.31 7.95
N GLU A 10 24.83 -2.20 7.56
CA GLU A 10 25.27 -1.40 6.41
C GLU A 10 24.63 -1.85 5.09
N LEU A 11 24.55 -3.16 4.89
CA LEU A 11 23.93 -3.71 3.68
C LEU A 11 22.41 -3.52 3.69
N GLY A 12 21.77 -3.64 4.86
CA GLY A 12 20.37 -3.32 5.07
C GLY A 12 20.07 -1.88 4.71
N GLN A 13 20.83 -0.94 5.29
CA GLN A 13 20.71 0.49 5.02
C GLN A 13 20.90 0.81 3.53
N LYS A 14 21.94 0.27 2.90
CA LYS A 14 22.18 0.45 1.47
C LYS A 14 21.01 0.00 0.61
N ILE A 15 20.36 -1.11 0.95
CA ILE A 15 19.16 -1.59 0.26
C ILE A 15 18.01 -0.60 0.46
N CYS A 16 17.77 -0.13 1.68
CA CYS A 16 16.73 0.83 2.00
C CYS A 16 16.91 2.17 1.26
N GLU A 17 18.12 2.71 1.24
CA GLU A 17 18.45 3.94 0.50
C GLU A 17 18.16 3.80 -1.01
N ARG A 18 18.53 2.70 -1.61
CA ARG A 18 18.29 2.44 -3.04
C ARG A 18 16.79 2.27 -3.35
N ILE A 19 16.05 1.63 -2.45
CA ILE A 19 14.59 1.52 -2.57
C ILE A 19 13.94 2.89 -2.47
N ALA A 20 14.33 3.71 -1.50
CA ALA A 20 13.84 5.07 -1.34
C ALA A 20 14.07 5.93 -2.59
N ASN A 21 15.21 5.72 -3.26
CA ASN A 21 15.57 6.36 -4.53
C ASN A 21 14.92 5.71 -5.77
N GLY A 22 13.87 4.93 -5.59
CA GLY A 22 13.03 4.43 -6.67
C GLY A 22 13.45 3.10 -7.28
N GLU A 23 14.59 2.51 -6.89
CA GLU A 23 15.03 1.24 -7.46
C GLU A 23 14.16 0.07 -6.97
N SER A 24 13.94 -0.90 -7.84
CA SER A 24 13.22 -2.12 -7.45
C SER A 24 14.13 -3.08 -6.69
N LEU A 25 13.60 -3.76 -5.67
CA LEU A 25 14.35 -4.79 -4.94
C LEU A 25 14.91 -5.87 -5.88
N ARG A 26 14.20 -6.19 -6.97
CA ARG A 26 14.68 -7.15 -7.97
C ARG A 26 15.96 -6.66 -8.65
N LYS A 27 16.03 -5.39 -9.04
CA LYS A 27 17.20 -4.78 -9.67
C LYS A 27 18.38 -4.78 -8.69
N ILE A 28 18.15 -4.32 -7.46
CA ILE A 28 19.18 -4.29 -6.40
C ILE A 28 19.77 -5.68 -6.18
N CYS A 29 18.93 -6.70 -6.02
CA CYS A 29 19.34 -8.07 -5.76
C CYS A 29 19.94 -8.79 -6.99
N SER A 30 19.92 -8.20 -8.18
CA SER A 30 20.56 -8.78 -9.36
C SER A 30 22.02 -8.41 -9.50
N GLU A 31 22.53 -7.51 -8.68
CA GLU A 31 23.91 -7.04 -8.74
C GLU A 31 24.86 -7.98 -7.97
N PRO A 32 26.13 -8.09 -8.41
CA PRO A 32 27.14 -8.84 -7.70
C PRO A 32 27.34 -8.33 -6.26
N GLY A 33 27.49 -9.24 -5.30
CA GLY A 33 27.68 -8.90 -3.89
C GLY A 33 26.40 -8.51 -3.14
N MET A 34 25.26 -8.46 -3.82
CA MET A 34 23.97 -8.21 -3.18
C MET A 34 23.26 -9.52 -2.80
N PRO A 35 22.48 -9.53 -1.71
CA PRO A 35 21.78 -10.72 -1.26
C PRO A 35 20.67 -11.12 -2.24
N ALA A 36 20.36 -12.41 -2.28
CA ALA A 36 19.19 -12.89 -2.99
C ALA A 36 17.91 -12.26 -2.38
N ARG A 37 16.91 -11.94 -3.21
CA ARG A 37 15.65 -11.33 -2.76
C ARG A 37 14.98 -12.09 -1.60
N MET A 38 15.05 -13.42 -1.60
CA MET A 38 14.51 -14.25 -0.51
C MET A 38 15.28 -14.07 0.79
N SER A 39 16.58 -13.75 0.72
CA SER A 39 17.38 -13.43 1.91
C SER A 39 16.91 -12.12 2.54
N VAL A 40 16.65 -11.11 1.74
CA VAL A 40 16.09 -9.83 2.23
C VAL A 40 14.75 -10.05 2.95
N PHE A 41 13.83 -10.86 2.42
CA PHE A 41 12.58 -11.19 3.10
C PHE A 41 12.78 -11.97 4.40
N ARG A 42 13.79 -12.83 4.49
CA ARG A 42 14.17 -13.49 5.76
C ARG A 42 14.69 -12.48 6.77
N TRP A 43 15.51 -11.53 6.34
CA TRP A 43 16.02 -10.46 7.20
C TRP A 43 14.92 -9.57 7.77
N ILE A 44 13.93 -9.18 6.95
CA ILE A 44 12.76 -8.43 7.40
C ILE A 44 12.00 -9.17 8.51
N ARG A 45 11.89 -10.51 8.41
CA ARG A 45 11.21 -11.32 9.45
C ARG A 45 12.04 -11.51 10.71
N ALA A 46 13.35 -11.54 10.58
CA ALA A 46 14.27 -11.84 11.67
C ALA A 46 14.75 -10.59 12.42
N ASN A 47 14.64 -9.41 11.83
CA ASN A 47 15.19 -8.16 12.37
C ASN A 47 14.13 -7.06 12.28
N GLY A 48 13.60 -6.66 13.46
CA GLY A 48 12.55 -5.65 13.56
C GLY A 48 13.00 -4.28 13.09
N ASP A 49 14.20 -3.85 13.45
CA ASP A 49 14.75 -2.54 13.08
C ASP A 49 14.86 -2.43 11.55
N PHE A 50 15.39 -3.47 10.91
CA PHE A 50 15.45 -3.51 9.45
C PHE A 50 14.06 -3.54 8.80
N ALA A 51 13.09 -4.20 9.41
CA ALA A 51 11.72 -4.21 8.91
C ALA A 51 11.10 -2.82 8.93
N GLU A 52 11.34 -2.04 9.98
CA GLU A 52 10.88 -0.66 10.10
C GLU A 52 11.56 0.25 9.08
N GLU A 53 12.88 0.20 8.97
CA GLU A 53 13.64 0.95 7.96
C GLU A 53 13.18 0.61 6.53
N TYR A 54 12.96 -0.67 6.25
CA TYR A 54 12.47 -1.13 4.95
C TYR A 54 11.06 -0.57 4.66
N ALA A 55 10.17 -0.55 5.66
CA ALA A 55 8.83 0.01 5.52
C ALA A 55 8.87 1.52 5.23
N VAL A 56 9.74 2.26 5.93
CA VAL A 56 9.97 3.70 5.67
C VAL A 56 10.52 3.92 4.26
N ALA A 57 11.52 3.14 3.85
CA ALA A 57 12.09 3.24 2.50
C ALA A 57 11.03 3.00 1.40
N ARG A 58 10.08 2.09 1.63
CA ARG A 58 8.96 1.84 0.71
C ARG A 58 7.96 3.01 0.66
N GLN A 59 7.76 3.72 1.77
CA GLN A 59 6.96 4.94 1.78
C GLN A 59 7.66 6.06 0.99
N MET A 60 8.95 6.29 1.26
CA MET A 60 9.77 7.25 0.51
C MET A 60 9.81 6.95 -1.00
N GLN A 61 9.81 5.68 -1.38
CA GLN A 61 9.67 5.29 -2.79
C GLN A 61 8.35 5.79 -3.41
N GLY A 62 7.27 5.89 -2.62
CA GLY A 62 6.00 6.47 -3.07
C GLY A 62 6.14 7.94 -3.41
N ASP A 63 6.84 8.72 -2.58
CA ASP A 63 7.11 10.14 -2.81
C ASP A 63 8.01 10.33 -4.04
N TYR A 64 9.02 9.48 -4.20
CA TYR A 64 9.86 9.48 -5.40
C TYR A 64 9.04 9.23 -6.69
N MET A 65 8.00 8.39 -6.64
CA MET A 65 7.11 8.18 -7.78
C MET A 65 6.29 9.43 -8.09
N ASP A 66 5.90 10.21 -7.09
CA ASP A 66 5.20 11.49 -7.27
C ASP A 66 6.12 12.53 -7.94
N ASP A 67 7.35 12.65 -7.52
CA ASP A 67 8.36 13.50 -8.17
C ASP A 67 8.53 13.13 -9.64
N LEU A 68 8.62 11.83 -9.97
CA LEU A 68 8.73 11.35 -11.35
C LEU A 68 7.50 11.69 -12.21
N ILE A 69 6.31 11.78 -11.62
CA ILE A 69 5.10 12.23 -12.33
C ILE A 69 5.27 13.67 -12.79
N LEU A 70 5.73 14.56 -11.91
CA LEU A 70 5.96 15.96 -12.19
C LEU A 70 7.07 16.14 -13.24
N GLU A 71 8.19 15.49 -13.07
CA GLU A 71 9.31 15.53 -14.04
C GLU A 71 8.85 15.07 -15.43
N THR A 72 8.15 13.93 -15.49
CA THR A 72 7.62 13.39 -16.75
C THR A 72 6.62 14.34 -17.40
N ALA A 73 5.81 15.05 -16.60
CA ALA A 73 4.85 16.02 -17.10
C ALA A 73 5.55 17.27 -17.66
N TYR A 74 6.60 17.77 -17.01
CA TYR A 74 7.39 18.91 -17.48
C TYR A 74 8.18 18.59 -18.77
N GLU A 75 8.66 17.37 -18.92
CA GLU A 75 9.37 16.90 -20.12
C GLU A 75 8.43 16.47 -21.25
N CYS A 76 7.11 16.54 -21.04
CA CYS A 76 6.13 16.13 -22.02
C CYS A 76 6.12 17.06 -23.24
N THR A 77 6.22 16.47 -24.42
CA THR A 77 6.14 17.13 -25.72
C THR A 77 5.09 16.44 -26.58
N GLN A 78 4.69 17.07 -27.67
CA GLN A 78 3.74 16.45 -28.61
C GLN A 78 4.25 15.10 -29.15
N SER A 79 5.56 14.95 -29.34
CA SER A 79 6.17 13.73 -29.89
C SER A 79 6.20 12.57 -28.89
N ASN A 80 6.28 12.83 -27.58
CA ASN A 80 6.35 11.79 -26.55
C ASN A 80 5.10 11.69 -25.66
N ALA A 81 4.05 12.47 -25.93
CA ALA A 81 2.85 12.59 -25.09
C ALA A 81 2.22 11.24 -24.72
N LYS A 82 2.13 10.32 -25.69
CA LYS A 82 1.56 8.98 -25.43
C LYS A 82 2.44 8.16 -24.49
N ALA A 83 3.75 8.18 -24.65
CA ALA A 83 4.69 7.48 -23.78
C ALA A 83 4.71 8.11 -22.37
N SER A 84 4.68 9.43 -22.28
CA SER A 84 4.61 10.17 -21.02
C SER A 84 3.32 9.85 -20.26
N SER A 85 2.16 9.77 -20.92
CA SER A 85 0.89 9.39 -20.31
C SER A 85 0.95 7.97 -19.69
N VAL A 86 1.53 7.00 -20.38
CA VAL A 86 1.71 5.64 -19.85
C VAL A 86 2.63 5.62 -18.64
N LYS A 87 3.74 6.35 -18.66
CA LYS A 87 4.67 6.48 -17.53
C LYS A 87 3.98 7.09 -16.32
N ILE A 88 3.31 8.22 -16.51
CA ILE A 88 2.56 8.92 -15.45
C ILE A 88 1.54 7.98 -14.80
N SER A 89 0.73 7.28 -15.59
CA SER A 89 -0.26 6.32 -15.08
C SER A 89 0.39 5.20 -14.26
N ALA A 90 1.55 4.69 -14.70
CA ALA A 90 2.28 3.65 -13.97
C ALA A 90 2.84 4.19 -12.63
N PHE A 91 3.39 5.40 -12.60
CA PHE A 91 3.90 6.04 -11.39
C PHE A 91 2.76 6.37 -10.41
N GLN A 92 1.63 6.91 -10.87
CA GLN A 92 0.45 7.15 -10.05
C GLN A 92 -0.05 5.85 -9.40
N TRP A 93 -0.17 4.79 -10.18
CA TRP A 93 -0.57 3.49 -9.63
C TRP A 93 0.41 2.98 -8.56
N ARG A 94 1.71 3.15 -8.78
CA ARG A 94 2.74 2.79 -7.79
C ARG A 94 2.65 3.63 -6.53
N ALA A 95 2.55 4.95 -6.63
CA ALA A 95 2.42 5.86 -5.51
C ALA A 95 1.19 5.50 -4.65
N MET A 96 0.03 5.29 -5.26
CA MET A 96 -1.20 4.85 -4.57
C MET A 96 -1.03 3.52 -3.81
N LYS A 97 -0.25 2.58 -4.33
CA LYS A 97 0.02 1.28 -3.67
C LYS A 97 1.01 1.40 -2.51
N LEU A 98 1.99 2.28 -2.62
CA LEU A 98 3.02 2.48 -1.60
C LEU A 98 2.54 3.39 -0.45
N ARG A 99 1.73 4.40 -0.78
CA ARG A 99 1.16 5.36 0.19
C ARG A 99 -0.34 5.56 -0.04
N PRO A 100 -1.17 4.57 0.28
CA PRO A 100 -2.61 4.62 -0.02
C PRO A 100 -3.36 5.69 0.76
N ARG A 101 -2.83 6.15 1.89
CA ARG A 101 -3.45 7.21 2.70
C ARG A 101 -3.27 8.59 2.08
N GLU A 102 -2.14 8.84 1.42
CA GLU A 102 -1.76 10.11 0.81
C GLU A 102 -2.21 10.20 -0.65
N TYR A 103 -1.93 9.17 -1.43
CA TYR A 103 -2.15 9.16 -2.89
C TYR A 103 -3.32 8.27 -3.33
N GLY A 104 -3.95 7.51 -2.41
CA GLY A 104 -5.07 6.64 -2.75
C GLY A 104 -6.36 7.41 -3.00
N GLU A 105 -7.20 6.91 -3.90
CA GLU A 105 -8.55 7.44 -4.08
C GLU A 105 -9.39 7.21 -2.81
N ARG A 106 -9.92 8.28 -2.24
CA ARG A 106 -10.88 8.20 -1.15
C ARG A 106 -12.25 7.95 -1.73
N LYS A 107 -12.72 6.72 -1.72
CA LYS A 107 -14.13 6.40 -2.00
C LYS A 107 -14.92 6.59 -0.70
N ALA A 108 -15.67 7.67 -0.61
CA ALA A 108 -16.68 7.80 0.42
C ALA A 108 -17.81 6.83 0.07
N VAL A 109 -17.96 5.74 0.83
CA VAL A 109 -19.12 4.86 0.75
C VAL A 109 -20.15 5.40 1.73
N GLU A 110 -21.16 6.09 1.23
CA GLU A 110 -22.32 6.48 2.01
C GLU A 110 -23.20 5.25 2.19
N LEU A 111 -23.15 4.66 3.39
CA LEU A 111 -24.02 3.57 3.78
C LEU A 111 -25.32 4.20 4.31
N SER A 112 -26.38 4.10 3.53
CA SER A 112 -27.71 4.53 3.92
C SER A 112 -28.68 3.35 3.88
N GLY A 113 -29.71 3.40 4.72
CA GLY A 113 -30.83 2.48 4.66
C GLY A 113 -31.74 2.71 3.45
N PRO A 114 -32.84 1.98 3.32
CA PRO A 114 -33.85 2.23 2.29
C PRO A 114 -34.26 3.70 2.29
N ASP A 115 -34.46 4.28 1.11
CA ASP A 115 -34.83 5.70 0.90
C ASP A 115 -33.86 6.73 1.48
N ARG A 116 -32.55 6.37 1.59
CA ARG A 116 -31.49 7.17 2.22
C ARG A 116 -31.73 7.49 3.71
N ALA A 117 -32.54 6.69 4.37
CA ALA A 117 -32.72 6.78 5.81
C ALA A 117 -31.40 6.43 6.57
N PRO A 118 -31.18 6.99 7.77
CA PRO A 118 -30.04 6.59 8.60
C PRO A 118 -30.05 5.09 8.86
N LEU A 119 -28.86 4.45 8.85
CA LEU A 119 -28.73 3.07 9.29
C LEU A 119 -28.98 3.00 10.78
N THR A 120 -30.05 2.31 11.17
CA THR A 120 -30.36 2.05 12.57
C THR A 120 -29.74 0.71 12.95
N SER A 121 -28.76 0.71 13.85
CA SER A 121 -28.24 -0.51 14.46
C SER A 121 -28.90 -0.71 15.82
N VAL A 122 -29.53 -1.86 16.02
CA VAL A 122 -30.10 -2.26 17.32
C VAL A 122 -29.19 -3.30 17.93
N ASN A 123 -28.53 -2.96 19.04
CA ASN A 123 -27.75 -3.89 19.83
C ASN A 123 -28.68 -4.66 20.78
N LEU A 124 -28.93 -5.90 20.44
CA LEU A 124 -29.70 -6.82 21.32
C LEU A 124 -28.74 -7.51 22.29
N ASN A 125 -28.74 -7.05 23.53
CA ASN A 125 -28.03 -7.69 24.64
C ASN A 125 -28.95 -8.71 25.35
N THR A 126 -29.48 -9.69 24.60
CA THR A 126 -30.28 -10.75 25.18
C THR A 126 -29.69 -12.13 24.87
N THR A 127 -29.65 -13.00 25.87
CA THR A 127 -29.29 -14.41 25.70
C THR A 127 -30.52 -15.29 25.42
N ASN A 128 -31.73 -14.68 25.39
CA ASN A 128 -32.96 -15.38 25.13
C ASN A 128 -33.35 -15.32 23.65
N PRO A 129 -33.32 -16.45 22.91
CA PRO A 129 -33.63 -16.48 21.48
C PRO A 129 -35.04 -16.00 21.11
N VAL A 130 -36.02 -16.23 22.02
CA VAL A 130 -37.42 -15.84 21.78
C VAL A 130 -37.58 -14.33 21.85
N GLU A 131 -36.90 -13.67 22.77
CA GLU A 131 -36.90 -12.22 22.90
C GLU A 131 -36.20 -11.53 21.72
N ALA A 132 -35.06 -12.09 21.29
CA ALA A 132 -34.35 -11.62 20.11
C ALA A 132 -35.23 -11.72 18.86
N SER A 133 -35.96 -12.82 18.68
CA SER A 133 -36.88 -13.02 17.56
C SER A 133 -38.03 -12.01 17.54
N ARG A 134 -38.61 -11.73 18.73
CA ARG A 134 -39.69 -10.75 18.86
C ARG A 134 -39.23 -9.33 18.45
N VAL A 135 -38.09 -8.89 18.99
CA VAL A 135 -37.54 -7.56 18.62
C VAL A 135 -37.21 -7.47 17.17
N TYR A 136 -36.68 -8.54 16.56
CA TYR A 136 -36.42 -8.60 15.13
C TYR A 136 -37.71 -8.46 14.30
N GLN A 137 -38.78 -9.13 14.68
CA GLN A 137 -40.07 -9.01 13.98
C GLN A 137 -40.69 -7.60 14.12
N GLU A 138 -40.56 -6.97 15.29
CA GLU A 138 -41.01 -5.60 15.51
C GLU A 138 -40.22 -4.60 14.61
N LEU A 139 -38.90 -4.82 14.44
CA LEU A 139 -38.06 -4.01 13.55
C LEU A 139 -38.44 -4.17 12.08
N ILE A 140 -38.72 -5.38 11.60
CA ILE A 140 -39.13 -5.64 10.21
C ILE A 140 -40.54 -5.12 9.93
N ALA A 141 -41.42 -5.13 10.91
CA ALA A 141 -42.78 -4.63 10.75
C ALA A 141 -42.86 -3.11 10.52
N GLY A 142 -41.74 -2.39 10.64
CA GLY A 142 -41.57 -1.02 10.14
C GLY A 142 -42.48 0.00 10.80
N LYS A 143 -42.67 -0.12 12.10
CA LYS A 143 -43.47 0.85 12.85
C LYS A 143 -42.73 1.37 14.05
#